data_a12c08dcc9e0cbb2b367cc3bc3397fec
#
_entry.id   a12c08dcc9e0cbb2b367cc3bc3397fec
#
_cell.length_a   1.000
_cell.length_b   1.000
_cell.length_c   1.000
_cell.angle_alpha   90.00
_cell.angle_beta   90.00
_cell.angle_gamma   90.00
#
_symmetry.space_group_name_H-M   'P 1'
#
loop_
_entity.id
_entity.type
_entity.pdbx_description
1 polymer ?
#
loop_
_entity_poly.entity_id
_entity_poly.type
_entity_poly.pdbx_seq_one_letter_code
_entity_poly.pdbx_strand_id
1 'polypeptide(L)'
;MWAFFHRYKITSAQIILVGFALVILLGTVLLMLPVSSRAGAATGFADCLFTATSAVCVTGLVVRDTATHWSFFGQAVILILIQIGGMGVITVAAIITMVSGKKISLMQRSAMQDAVAAPQVGGIARFTGFIVRGIFLFELLGALVLMAVFLPEYGPKGIWLAVFHSISAFCNAGFDLMGTKGAFSSLTSYAENPVVNLTVMALIIIGGIGFLTWQDIRSNAAHLRQYRMQSKVILTMTVILIVFPAAFFFFYELRELPLKRRIWGALFQAVTPRTAGFNTMDLTAFSEPGQLLTTLLMLIGGAPGSTAGGMKTTTLAVLFACAAAAFRKRENGAFFGRRIADQTVKNAAAVLLLYLAMFLSGGMIISMAENLPLLPCLFESASAVGTVGLTLGITPSLGTVSRLVLILLMFFGRVGGMTFVFATLPTKENPHSRLPLEKITVG
;
A
#
# COMPACT_ATOMS: atom_id res chain seq x y z
N MET A 1 15.42 5.77 -25.74
CA MET A 1 14.22 6.03 -24.90
C MET A 1 14.14 7.49 -24.41
N TRP A 2 15.19 8.08 -23.82
CA TRP A 2 15.19 9.47 -23.32
C TRP A 2 15.01 10.57 -24.38
N ALA A 3 15.51 10.39 -25.61
CA ALA A 3 15.33 11.35 -26.71
C ALA A 3 13.86 11.46 -27.19
N PHE A 4 13.07 10.38 -27.02
CA PHE A 4 11.64 10.36 -27.37
C PHE A 4 10.82 11.23 -26.39
N PHE A 5 11.18 11.26 -25.11
CA PHE A 5 10.49 12.03 -24.08
C PHE A 5 10.68 13.55 -24.19
N HIS A 6 11.73 14.03 -24.86
CA HIS A 6 11.99 15.47 -25.04
C HIS A 6 11.11 16.11 -26.12
N ARG A 7 10.57 15.32 -27.04
CA ARG A 7 9.73 15.80 -28.14
C ARG A 7 8.27 16.03 -27.75
N TYR A 8 7.82 15.39 -26.68
CA TYR A 8 6.48 15.55 -26.10
C TYR A 8 6.64 16.12 -24.69
N LYS A 9 5.84 17.13 -24.33
CA LYS A 9 5.79 17.74 -22.97
C LYS A 9 5.22 16.73 -21.95
N ILE A 10 5.95 15.63 -21.68
CA ILE A 10 5.51 14.56 -20.78
C ILE A 10 5.63 15.04 -19.34
N THR A 11 4.55 14.93 -18.57
CA THR A 11 4.49 15.31 -17.16
C THR A 11 5.15 14.25 -16.26
N SER A 12 5.59 14.64 -15.05
CA SER A 12 6.10 13.69 -14.03
C SER A 12 5.09 12.58 -13.74
N ALA A 13 3.80 12.92 -13.70
CA ALA A 13 2.72 11.96 -13.46
C ALA A 13 2.62 10.89 -14.56
N GLN A 14 2.76 11.28 -15.83
CA GLN A 14 2.79 10.34 -16.96
C GLN A 14 4.01 9.42 -16.92
N ILE A 15 5.17 9.92 -16.49
CA ILE A 15 6.38 9.10 -16.33
C ILE A 15 6.17 8.03 -15.25
N ILE A 16 5.52 8.39 -14.13
CA ILE A 16 5.20 7.43 -13.07
C ILE A 16 4.28 6.34 -13.62
N LEU A 17 3.19 6.72 -14.27
CA LEU A 17 2.17 5.81 -14.78
C LEU A 17 2.75 4.81 -15.79
N VAL A 18 3.48 5.32 -16.79
CA VAL A 18 4.13 4.48 -17.82
C VAL A 18 5.20 3.58 -17.18
N GLY A 19 5.97 4.10 -16.21
CA GLY A 19 6.97 3.33 -15.50
C GLY A 19 6.39 2.12 -14.76
N PHE A 20 5.28 2.31 -14.03
CA PHE A 20 4.57 1.20 -13.38
C PHE A 20 4.05 0.19 -14.40
N ALA A 21 3.40 0.64 -15.49
CA ALA A 21 2.88 -0.24 -16.52
C ALA A 21 3.99 -1.08 -17.18
N LEU A 22 5.15 -0.48 -17.49
CA LEU A 22 6.29 -1.19 -18.07
C LEU A 22 6.85 -2.26 -17.12
N VAL A 23 6.99 -1.96 -15.82
CA VAL A 23 7.46 -2.93 -14.84
C VAL A 23 6.48 -4.09 -14.67
N ILE A 24 5.16 -3.81 -14.68
CA ILE A 24 4.11 -4.83 -14.63
C ILE A 24 4.21 -5.75 -15.85
N LEU A 25 4.31 -5.20 -17.06
CA LEU A 25 4.42 -5.99 -18.28
C LEU A 25 5.69 -6.83 -18.31
N LEU A 26 6.83 -6.27 -17.90
CA LEU A 26 8.07 -7.02 -17.78
C LEU A 26 7.95 -8.17 -16.77
N GLY A 27 7.37 -7.91 -15.60
CA GLY A 27 7.09 -8.92 -14.59
C GLY A 27 6.17 -10.02 -15.11
N THR A 28 5.12 -9.65 -15.87
CA THR A 28 4.20 -10.60 -16.50
C THR A 28 4.95 -11.55 -17.43
N VAL A 29 5.79 -11.02 -18.32
CA VAL A 29 6.60 -11.84 -19.25
C VAL A 29 7.54 -12.78 -18.51
N LEU A 30 8.21 -12.31 -17.46
CA LEU A 30 9.10 -13.15 -16.66
C LEU A 30 8.35 -14.28 -15.92
N LEU A 31 7.14 -14.00 -15.40
CA LEU A 31 6.31 -15.00 -14.72
C LEU A 31 5.67 -16.00 -15.69
N MET A 32 5.50 -15.67 -16.96
CA MET A 32 5.02 -16.61 -17.99
C MET A 32 6.04 -17.67 -18.38
N LEU A 33 7.32 -17.45 -18.08
CA LEU A 33 8.37 -18.43 -18.42
C LEU A 33 8.14 -19.75 -17.68
N PRO A 34 8.31 -20.92 -18.34
CA PRO A 34 8.13 -22.23 -17.71
C PRO A 34 8.97 -22.41 -16.44
N VAL A 35 10.17 -21.81 -16.40
CA VAL A 35 11.07 -21.86 -15.22
C VAL A 35 10.47 -21.16 -13.99
N SER A 36 9.51 -20.26 -14.17
CA SER A 36 8.85 -19.54 -13.06
C SER A 36 7.83 -20.40 -12.32
N SER A 37 7.30 -21.44 -12.94
CA SER A 37 6.35 -22.39 -12.34
C SER A 37 7.05 -23.62 -11.78
N ARG A 38 6.58 -24.16 -10.66
CA ARG A 38 7.06 -25.45 -10.12
C ARG A 38 6.75 -26.63 -11.02
N ALA A 39 5.64 -26.56 -11.76
CA ALA A 39 5.25 -27.59 -12.71
C ALA A 39 6.11 -27.60 -13.98
N GLY A 40 7.00 -26.60 -14.19
CA GLY A 40 7.78 -26.45 -15.42
C GLY A 40 6.96 -26.12 -16.66
N ALA A 41 5.69 -25.73 -16.48
CA ALA A 41 4.77 -25.35 -17.55
C ALA A 41 4.54 -23.83 -17.52
N ALA A 42 4.29 -23.22 -18.70
CA ALA A 42 3.97 -21.82 -18.79
C ALA A 42 2.64 -21.49 -18.08
N THR A 43 2.64 -20.50 -17.23
CA THR A 43 1.42 -20.02 -16.57
C THR A 43 0.67 -19.06 -17.50
N GLY A 44 -0.67 -19.11 -17.50
CA GLY A 44 -1.51 -18.27 -18.35
C GLY A 44 -1.28 -16.78 -18.15
N PHE A 45 -1.37 -16.01 -19.25
CA PHE A 45 -1.13 -14.55 -19.27
C PHE A 45 -1.94 -13.79 -18.20
N ALA A 46 -3.23 -14.11 -18.03
CA ALA A 46 -4.11 -13.44 -17.08
C ALA A 46 -3.64 -13.63 -15.62
N ASP A 47 -3.23 -14.84 -15.24
CA ASP A 47 -2.72 -15.15 -13.89
C ASP A 47 -1.37 -14.45 -13.63
N CYS A 48 -0.49 -14.43 -14.65
CA CYS A 48 0.80 -13.74 -14.57
C CYS A 48 0.62 -12.21 -14.49
N LEU A 49 -0.29 -11.63 -15.29
CA LEU A 49 -0.59 -10.21 -15.27
C LEU A 49 -1.17 -9.79 -13.91
N PHE A 50 -2.09 -10.58 -13.37
CA PHE A 50 -2.68 -10.33 -12.06
C PHE A 50 -1.60 -10.36 -10.97
N THR A 51 -0.78 -11.40 -10.95
CA THR A 51 0.30 -11.57 -9.96
C THR A 51 1.36 -10.47 -10.08
N ALA A 52 1.80 -10.13 -11.29
CA ALA A 52 2.76 -9.05 -11.52
C ALA A 52 2.19 -7.69 -11.10
N THR A 53 0.91 -7.41 -11.42
CA THR A 53 0.23 -6.18 -10.99
C THR A 53 0.15 -6.13 -9.46
N SER A 54 -0.29 -7.21 -8.82
CA SER A 54 -0.40 -7.29 -7.37
C SER A 54 0.97 -7.10 -6.69
N ALA A 55 2.04 -7.68 -7.23
CA ALA A 55 3.41 -7.55 -6.70
C ALA A 55 3.96 -6.13 -6.86
N VAL A 56 3.84 -5.52 -8.06
CA VAL A 56 4.34 -4.16 -8.35
C VAL A 56 3.50 -3.10 -7.64
N CYS A 57 2.18 -3.29 -7.56
CA CYS A 57 1.29 -2.41 -6.80
C CYS A 57 1.34 -2.65 -5.30
N VAL A 58 2.10 -3.69 -4.87
CA VAL A 58 2.29 -4.02 -3.45
C VAL A 58 0.93 -4.28 -2.78
N THR A 59 0.09 -5.09 -3.41
CA THR A 59 -1.28 -5.35 -2.95
C THR A 59 -1.38 -6.64 -2.15
N GLY A 60 -0.87 -7.77 -2.71
CA GLY A 60 -0.95 -9.07 -2.03
C GLY A 60 -2.15 -9.94 -2.40
N LEU A 61 -3.08 -9.47 -3.21
CA LEU A 61 -4.12 -10.33 -3.79
C LEU A 61 -3.49 -11.33 -4.75
N VAL A 62 -3.85 -12.60 -4.63
CA VAL A 62 -3.27 -13.70 -5.42
C VAL A 62 -4.36 -14.60 -6.01
N VAL A 63 -4.19 -14.99 -7.26
CA VAL A 63 -5.03 -15.98 -7.95
C VAL A 63 -4.40 -17.38 -7.92
N ARG A 64 -3.09 -17.47 -7.66
CA ARG A 64 -2.32 -18.69 -7.46
C ARG A 64 -1.52 -18.57 -6.18
N ASP A 65 -1.52 -19.63 -5.36
CA ASP A 65 -0.74 -19.65 -4.13
C ASP A 65 0.75 -19.47 -4.41
N THR A 66 1.38 -18.50 -3.73
CA THR A 66 2.76 -18.10 -4.02
C THR A 66 3.75 -19.16 -3.63
N ALA A 67 3.50 -19.92 -2.58
CA ALA A 67 4.42 -20.94 -2.09
C ALA A 67 4.38 -22.21 -2.92
N THR A 68 3.20 -22.60 -3.41
CA THR A 68 3.01 -23.91 -4.06
C THR A 68 3.06 -23.86 -5.58
N HIS A 69 2.65 -22.74 -6.20
CA HIS A 69 2.62 -22.61 -7.66
C HIS A 69 3.98 -22.14 -8.23
N TRP A 70 4.59 -21.11 -7.62
CA TRP A 70 5.80 -20.51 -8.17
C TRP A 70 7.07 -21.25 -7.73
N SER A 71 7.98 -21.45 -8.67
CA SER A 71 9.34 -21.94 -8.40
C SER A 71 10.14 -20.91 -7.59
N PHE A 72 11.34 -21.29 -7.15
CA PHE A 72 12.26 -20.32 -6.51
C PHE A 72 12.54 -19.12 -7.41
N PHE A 73 12.70 -19.33 -8.73
CA PHE A 73 12.87 -18.24 -9.68
C PHE A 73 11.63 -17.34 -9.75
N GLY A 74 10.42 -17.93 -9.85
CA GLY A 74 9.17 -17.17 -9.85
C GLY A 74 8.97 -16.37 -8.56
N GLN A 75 9.27 -16.96 -7.40
CA GLN A 75 9.25 -16.28 -6.10
C GLN A 75 10.26 -15.13 -6.04
N ALA A 76 11.47 -15.30 -6.58
CA ALA A 76 12.47 -14.23 -6.65
C ALA A 76 12.03 -13.08 -7.57
N VAL A 77 11.40 -13.40 -8.71
CA VAL A 77 10.80 -12.37 -9.60
C VAL A 77 9.72 -11.59 -8.84
N ILE A 78 8.79 -12.27 -8.16
CA ILE A 78 7.75 -11.63 -7.35
C ILE A 78 8.38 -10.72 -6.28
N LEU A 79 9.39 -11.19 -5.57
CA LEU A 79 10.08 -10.42 -4.53
C LEU A 79 10.76 -9.15 -5.08
N ILE A 80 11.41 -9.26 -6.26
CA ILE A 80 12.01 -8.10 -6.95
C ILE A 80 10.93 -7.10 -7.37
N LEU A 81 9.78 -7.57 -7.89
CA LEU A 81 8.66 -6.72 -8.26
C LEU A 81 8.08 -5.99 -7.05
N ILE A 82 7.94 -6.68 -5.91
CA ILE A 82 7.53 -6.09 -4.62
C ILE A 82 8.52 -5.00 -4.20
N GLN A 83 9.82 -5.26 -4.26
CA GLN A 83 10.86 -4.31 -3.88
C GLN A 83 10.84 -3.05 -4.77
N ILE A 84 10.71 -3.23 -6.10
CA ILE A 84 10.58 -2.11 -7.05
C ILE A 84 9.31 -1.32 -6.78
N GLY A 85 8.20 -2.01 -6.55
CA GLY A 85 6.92 -1.40 -6.24
C GLY A 85 6.96 -0.63 -4.91
N GLY A 86 7.46 -1.23 -3.84
CA GLY A 86 7.55 -0.65 -2.50
C GLY A 86 8.41 0.61 -2.44
N MET A 87 9.58 0.59 -3.06
CA MET A 87 10.44 1.77 -3.18
C MET A 87 9.89 2.83 -4.14
N GLY A 88 9.00 2.44 -5.07
CA GLY A 88 8.53 3.25 -6.17
C GLY A 88 9.46 3.20 -7.38
N VAL A 89 8.89 3.02 -8.55
CA VAL A 89 9.61 2.80 -9.83
C VAL A 89 10.60 3.92 -10.13
N ILE A 90 10.23 5.18 -9.85
CA ILE A 90 11.13 6.34 -10.09
C ILE A 90 12.30 6.35 -9.14
N THR A 91 12.10 5.97 -7.88
CA THR A 91 13.20 5.87 -6.90
C THR A 91 14.21 4.82 -7.35
N VAL A 92 13.74 3.68 -7.84
CA VAL A 92 14.61 2.62 -8.38
C VAL A 92 15.38 3.10 -9.62
N ALA A 93 14.70 3.77 -10.56
CA ALA A 93 15.34 4.34 -11.74
C ALA A 93 16.42 5.39 -11.38
N ALA A 94 16.17 6.18 -10.33
CA ALA A 94 17.14 7.15 -9.82
C ALA A 94 18.35 6.46 -9.16
N ILE A 95 18.14 5.39 -8.40
CA ILE A 95 19.21 4.58 -7.80
C ILE A 95 20.12 4.02 -8.91
N ILE A 96 19.53 3.41 -9.95
CA ILE A 96 20.28 2.88 -11.10
C ILE A 96 21.11 3.99 -11.76
N THR A 97 20.52 5.19 -11.94
CA THR A 97 21.22 6.35 -12.51
C THR A 97 22.39 6.79 -11.63
N MET A 98 22.19 6.83 -10.29
CA MET A 98 23.25 7.20 -9.34
C MET A 98 24.39 6.19 -9.31
N VAL A 99 24.09 4.90 -9.27
CA VAL A 99 25.09 3.81 -9.27
C VAL A 99 25.88 3.80 -10.59
N SER A 100 25.22 4.13 -11.71
CA SER A 100 25.88 4.26 -13.02
C SER A 100 26.75 5.53 -13.16
N GLY A 101 26.91 6.33 -12.10
CA GLY A 101 27.73 7.55 -12.10
C GLY A 101 27.16 8.70 -12.94
N LYS A 102 25.94 8.59 -13.46
CA LYS A 102 25.29 9.61 -14.28
C LYS A 102 24.64 10.69 -13.42
N LYS A 103 24.68 11.95 -13.88
CA LYS A 103 24.00 13.07 -13.22
C LYS A 103 22.48 12.96 -13.37
N ILE A 104 21.75 13.12 -12.26
CA ILE A 104 20.29 13.13 -12.25
C ILE A 104 19.81 14.46 -12.86
N SER A 105 19.00 14.43 -13.90
CA SER A 105 18.40 15.60 -14.54
C SER A 105 17.39 16.31 -13.62
N LEU A 106 17.07 17.57 -13.89
CA LEU A 106 16.05 18.32 -13.13
C LEU A 106 14.67 17.65 -13.20
N MET A 107 14.30 17.12 -14.38
CA MET A 107 13.03 16.41 -14.57
C MET A 107 12.97 15.11 -13.72
N GLN A 108 14.06 14.36 -13.65
CA GLN A 108 14.16 13.19 -12.77
C GLN A 108 14.04 13.58 -11.29
N ARG A 109 14.69 14.69 -10.89
CA ARG A 109 14.59 15.19 -9.50
C ARG A 109 13.18 15.62 -9.15
N SER A 110 12.46 16.28 -10.07
CA SER A 110 11.03 16.62 -9.88
C SER A 110 10.18 15.37 -9.73
N ALA A 111 10.35 14.39 -10.62
CA ALA A 111 9.61 13.12 -10.53
C ALA A 111 9.94 12.33 -9.25
N MET A 112 11.19 12.37 -8.77
CA MET A 112 11.57 11.80 -7.47
C MET A 112 10.90 12.53 -6.30
N GLN A 113 10.84 13.87 -6.37
CA GLN A 113 10.16 14.68 -5.36
C GLN A 113 8.68 14.30 -5.25
N ASP A 114 8.00 14.17 -6.40
CA ASP A 114 6.60 13.78 -6.45
C ASP A 114 6.40 12.35 -5.91
N ALA A 115 7.28 11.41 -6.30
CA ALA A 115 7.19 10.00 -5.88
C ALA A 115 7.35 9.80 -4.36
N VAL A 116 8.24 10.56 -3.71
CA VAL A 116 8.49 10.44 -2.25
C VAL A 116 7.78 11.54 -1.44
N ALA A 117 6.92 12.34 -2.10
CA ALA A 117 6.22 13.47 -1.49
C ALA A 117 7.14 14.45 -0.75
N ALA A 118 8.35 14.70 -1.28
CA ALA A 118 9.32 15.58 -0.65
C ALA A 118 8.95 17.06 -0.85
N PRO A 119 9.17 17.94 0.16
CA PRO A 119 8.78 19.34 0.07
C PRO A 119 9.63 20.17 -0.90
N GLN A 120 10.85 19.72 -1.22
CA GLN A 120 11.82 20.46 -2.07
C GLN A 120 12.60 19.54 -2.98
N VAL A 121 12.96 20.03 -4.17
CA VAL A 121 13.83 19.33 -5.14
C VAL A 121 15.29 19.29 -4.65
N GLY A 122 15.69 20.31 -3.88
CA GLY A 122 17.04 20.42 -3.33
C GLY A 122 17.34 19.30 -2.34
N GLY A 123 18.49 18.60 -2.51
CA GLY A 123 18.90 17.52 -1.61
C GLY A 123 18.18 16.19 -1.80
N ILE A 124 17.31 16.06 -2.81
CA ILE A 124 16.52 14.85 -3.06
C ILE A 124 17.38 13.59 -3.21
N ALA A 125 18.53 13.67 -3.86
CA ALA A 125 19.43 12.53 -4.03
C ALA A 125 19.99 12.03 -2.68
N ARG A 126 20.35 12.95 -1.76
CA ARG A 126 20.81 12.59 -0.41
C ARG A 126 19.68 11.96 0.40
N PHE A 127 18.47 12.52 0.28
CA PHE A 127 17.28 11.99 0.94
C PHE A 127 16.92 10.60 0.42
N THR A 128 16.99 10.37 -0.90
CA THR A 128 16.78 9.03 -1.49
C THR A 128 17.82 8.03 -0.98
N GLY A 129 19.10 8.42 -0.90
CA GLY A 129 20.14 7.57 -0.31
C GLY A 129 19.87 7.21 1.17
N PHE A 130 19.28 8.14 1.94
CA PHE A 130 18.84 7.88 3.31
C PHE A 130 17.69 6.87 3.34
N ILE A 131 16.67 7.03 2.47
CA ILE A 131 15.53 6.11 2.35
C ILE A 131 16.02 4.70 2.03
N VAL A 132 16.85 4.54 1.00
CA VAL A 132 17.34 3.24 0.54
C VAL A 132 18.10 2.49 1.63
N ARG A 133 19.02 3.19 2.32
CA ARG A 133 19.76 2.57 3.44
C ARG A 133 18.83 2.17 4.58
N GLY A 134 17.82 2.98 4.88
CA GLY A 134 16.82 2.67 5.89
C GLY A 134 15.98 1.44 5.53
N ILE A 135 15.54 1.34 4.28
CA ILE A 135 14.78 0.19 3.75
C ILE A 135 15.57 -1.10 3.98
N PHE A 136 16.76 -1.19 3.38
CA PHE A 136 17.58 -2.40 3.51
C PHE A 136 17.97 -2.73 4.95
N LEU A 137 18.17 -1.72 5.81
CA LEU A 137 18.45 -1.93 7.22
C LEU A 137 17.26 -2.60 7.94
N PHE A 138 16.05 -2.06 7.78
CA PHE A 138 14.88 -2.62 8.45
C PHE A 138 14.49 -3.99 7.88
N GLU A 139 14.62 -4.19 6.57
CA GLU A 139 14.40 -5.49 5.93
C GLU A 139 15.41 -6.54 6.44
N LEU A 140 16.68 -6.19 6.56
CA LEU A 140 17.70 -7.07 7.12
C LEU A 140 17.43 -7.43 8.59
N LEU A 141 17.11 -6.42 9.42
CA LEU A 141 16.79 -6.66 10.84
C LEU A 141 15.56 -7.54 10.99
N GLY A 142 14.50 -7.29 10.21
CA GLY A 142 13.30 -8.12 10.20
C GLY A 142 13.60 -9.55 9.75
N ALA A 143 14.40 -9.72 8.69
CA ALA A 143 14.81 -11.04 8.22
C ALA A 143 15.61 -11.81 9.28
N LEU A 144 16.55 -11.17 9.98
CA LEU A 144 17.33 -11.80 11.05
C LEU A 144 16.44 -12.26 12.21
N VAL A 145 15.46 -11.46 12.63
CA VAL A 145 14.52 -11.84 13.70
C VAL A 145 13.60 -12.97 13.26
N LEU A 146 13.03 -12.91 12.05
CA LEU A 146 12.19 -13.98 11.50
C LEU A 146 12.97 -15.27 11.28
N MET A 147 14.26 -15.17 10.92
CA MET A 147 15.14 -16.33 10.75
C MET A 147 15.29 -17.13 12.04
N ALA A 148 15.32 -16.48 13.21
CA ALA A 148 15.37 -17.15 14.50
C ALA A 148 14.16 -18.08 14.74
N VAL A 149 13.01 -17.81 14.09
CA VAL A 149 11.80 -18.65 14.19
C VAL A 149 11.75 -19.68 13.05
N PHE A 150 12.02 -19.25 11.80
CA PHE A 150 11.82 -20.10 10.64
C PHE A 150 12.97 -21.07 10.37
N LEU A 151 14.21 -20.74 10.76
CA LEU A 151 15.35 -21.63 10.53
C LEU A 151 15.27 -22.96 11.32
N PRO A 152 14.89 -22.97 12.63
CA PRO A 152 14.68 -24.21 13.37
C PRO A 152 13.56 -25.08 12.80
N GLU A 153 12.51 -24.47 12.23
CA GLU A 153 11.32 -25.20 11.74
C GLU A 153 11.49 -25.73 10.30
N TYR A 154 12.11 -24.92 9.41
CA TYR A 154 12.21 -25.26 7.97
C TYR A 154 13.64 -25.57 7.50
N GLY A 155 14.62 -25.56 8.42
CA GLY A 155 16.03 -25.71 8.04
C GLY A 155 16.50 -24.59 7.10
N PRO A 156 17.41 -24.87 6.14
CA PRO A 156 17.97 -23.84 5.24
C PRO A 156 16.91 -23.05 4.43
N LYS A 157 15.76 -23.65 4.15
CA LYS A 157 14.63 -22.96 3.50
C LYS A 157 14.08 -21.81 4.36
N GLY A 158 14.23 -21.90 5.70
CA GLY A 158 13.81 -20.87 6.64
C GLY A 158 14.49 -19.52 6.39
N ILE A 159 15.72 -19.51 5.82
CA ILE A 159 16.43 -18.27 5.46
C ILE A 159 15.66 -17.56 4.35
N TRP A 160 15.26 -18.26 3.29
CA TRP A 160 14.48 -17.68 2.19
C TRP A 160 13.12 -17.18 2.67
N LEU A 161 12.43 -17.96 3.50
CA LEU A 161 11.17 -17.56 4.10
C LEU A 161 11.31 -16.27 4.92
N ALA A 162 12.35 -16.16 5.75
CA ALA A 162 12.59 -14.99 6.57
C ALA A 162 12.85 -13.72 5.73
N VAL A 163 13.69 -13.83 4.70
CA VAL A 163 13.99 -12.72 3.79
C VAL A 163 12.75 -12.32 3.02
N PHE A 164 12.01 -13.28 2.45
CA PHE A 164 10.80 -13.02 1.67
C PHE A 164 9.73 -12.28 2.51
N HIS A 165 9.43 -12.82 3.71
CA HIS A 165 8.40 -12.21 4.58
C HIS A 165 8.85 -10.86 5.14
N SER A 166 10.13 -10.66 5.43
CA SER A 166 10.63 -9.37 5.89
C SER A 166 10.46 -8.28 4.82
N ILE A 167 10.86 -8.55 3.58
CA ILE A 167 10.72 -7.62 2.46
C ILE A 167 9.23 -7.38 2.16
N SER A 168 8.44 -8.45 2.08
CA SER A 168 7.00 -8.36 1.82
C SER A 168 6.28 -7.54 2.90
N ALA A 169 6.61 -7.74 4.18
CA ALA A 169 6.01 -7.00 5.30
C ALA A 169 6.45 -5.54 5.31
N PHE A 170 7.73 -5.25 5.12
CA PHE A 170 8.24 -3.89 5.08
C PHE A 170 7.68 -3.07 3.91
N CYS A 171 7.59 -3.70 2.73
CA CYS A 171 6.98 -3.11 1.55
C CYS A 171 5.46 -3.03 1.63
N ASN A 172 4.82 -3.61 2.65
CA ASN A 172 3.36 -3.72 2.79
C ASN A 172 2.72 -4.49 1.63
N ALA A 173 3.32 -5.62 1.22
CA ALA A 173 2.92 -6.34 0.01
C ALA A 173 2.00 -7.54 0.25
N GLY A 174 1.98 -8.12 1.45
CA GLY A 174 1.08 -9.20 1.83
C GLY A 174 1.33 -10.55 1.16
N PHE A 175 2.33 -10.67 0.31
CA PHE A 175 2.74 -11.96 -0.25
C PHE A 175 3.44 -12.80 0.81
N ASP A 176 3.07 -14.07 0.90
CA ASP A 176 3.65 -15.03 1.82
C ASP A 176 4.08 -16.34 1.10
N LEU A 177 4.87 -17.14 1.79
CA LEU A 177 5.32 -18.46 1.32
C LEU A 177 4.88 -19.58 2.28
N MET A 178 3.79 -19.38 3.04
CA MET A 178 3.28 -20.34 4.02
C MET A 178 2.27 -21.34 3.45
N GLY A 179 1.95 -21.25 2.17
CA GLY A 179 1.01 -22.13 1.47
C GLY A 179 1.35 -23.62 1.53
N THR A 180 2.56 -23.99 1.95
CA THR A 180 2.93 -25.39 2.22
C THR A 180 2.24 -25.99 3.45
N LYS A 181 1.75 -25.15 4.39
CA LYS A 181 0.94 -25.57 5.55
C LYS A 181 -0.55 -25.60 5.24
N GLY A 182 -0.97 -24.90 4.23
CA GLY A 182 -2.36 -24.80 3.75
C GLY A 182 -2.40 -23.74 2.66
N ALA A 183 -3.00 -24.05 1.51
CA ALA A 183 -3.10 -23.10 0.40
C ALA A 183 -3.77 -21.78 0.87
N PHE A 184 -3.15 -20.65 0.53
CA PHE A 184 -3.60 -19.29 0.91
C PHE A 184 -3.69 -19.05 2.43
N SER A 185 -2.97 -19.83 3.25
CA SER A 185 -3.09 -19.75 4.73
C SER A 185 -2.42 -18.54 5.36
N SER A 186 -1.56 -17.83 4.65
CA SER A 186 -0.78 -16.71 5.17
C SER A 186 -0.07 -17.06 6.50
N LEU A 187 -0.08 -16.18 7.49
CA LEU A 187 0.57 -16.38 8.79
C LEU A 187 -0.35 -16.99 9.87
N THR A 188 -1.47 -17.64 9.49
CA THR A 188 -2.43 -18.21 10.46
C THR A 188 -1.81 -19.23 11.38
N SER A 189 -0.82 -20.01 10.92
CA SER A 189 -0.07 -20.96 11.74
C SER A 189 0.81 -20.30 12.80
N TYR A 190 1.07 -19.01 12.69
CA TYR A 190 1.86 -18.21 13.64
C TYR A 190 1.02 -17.21 14.44
N ALA A 191 -0.32 -17.37 14.46
CA ALA A 191 -1.24 -16.46 15.13
C ALA A 191 -0.89 -16.18 16.61
N GLU A 192 -0.31 -17.16 17.30
CA GLU A 192 0.08 -17.05 18.72
C GLU A 192 1.59 -16.81 18.93
N ASN A 193 2.39 -16.73 17.88
CA ASN A 193 3.83 -16.51 18.00
C ASN A 193 4.13 -15.01 18.15
N PRO A 194 4.59 -14.55 19.34
CA PRO A 194 4.81 -13.13 19.58
C PRO A 194 5.92 -12.55 18.71
N VAL A 195 6.97 -13.32 18.41
CA VAL A 195 8.12 -12.86 17.63
C VAL A 195 7.69 -12.55 16.20
N VAL A 196 6.97 -13.47 15.55
CA VAL A 196 6.46 -13.27 14.18
C VAL A 196 5.48 -12.11 14.13
N ASN A 197 4.49 -12.08 15.04
CA ASN A 197 3.47 -11.03 15.06
C ASN A 197 4.09 -9.64 15.27
N LEU A 198 4.95 -9.46 16.29
CA LEU A 198 5.59 -8.16 16.57
C LEU A 198 6.49 -7.71 15.43
N THR A 199 7.29 -8.64 14.86
CA THR A 199 8.22 -8.29 13.78
C THR A 199 7.47 -7.84 12.53
N VAL A 200 6.45 -8.61 12.10
CA VAL A 200 5.66 -8.28 10.91
C VAL A 200 4.89 -6.98 11.13
N MET A 201 4.20 -6.81 12.27
CA MET A 201 3.51 -5.55 12.58
C MET A 201 4.46 -4.34 12.63
N ALA A 202 5.65 -4.49 13.22
CA ALA A 202 6.64 -3.42 13.28
C ALA A 202 7.13 -3.03 11.87
N LEU A 203 7.43 -4.01 11.00
CA LEU A 203 7.84 -3.77 9.62
C LEU A 203 6.75 -3.02 8.84
N ILE A 204 5.50 -3.46 8.96
CA ILE A 204 4.32 -2.82 8.33
C ILE A 204 4.19 -1.36 8.79
N ILE A 205 4.26 -1.11 10.10
CA ILE A 205 4.12 0.24 10.64
C ILE A 205 5.28 1.13 10.18
N ILE A 206 6.52 0.66 10.30
CA ILE A 206 7.72 1.41 9.91
C ILE A 206 7.69 1.74 8.41
N GLY A 207 7.36 0.78 7.55
CA GLY A 207 7.18 1.00 6.10
C GLY A 207 6.07 2.00 5.80
N GLY A 208 4.97 1.96 6.57
CA GLY A 208 3.74 2.74 6.35
C GLY A 208 3.73 4.17 6.91
N ILE A 209 4.63 4.57 7.82
CA ILE A 209 4.60 5.91 8.45
C ILE A 209 5.22 7.03 7.60
N GLY A 210 5.87 6.69 6.48
CA GLY A 210 6.43 7.66 5.54
C GLY A 210 7.86 8.09 5.84
N PHE A 211 8.63 8.28 4.76
CA PHE A 211 10.07 8.55 4.83
C PHE A 211 10.41 9.92 5.41
N LEU A 212 9.52 10.92 5.28
CA LEU A 212 9.69 12.22 5.94
C LEU A 212 9.52 12.12 7.46
N THR A 213 8.65 11.23 7.93
CA THR A 213 8.51 10.95 9.37
C THR A 213 9.77 10.28 9.92
N TRP A 214 10.41 9.36 9.15
CA TRP A 214 11.70 8.80 9.53
C TRP A 214 12.79 9.88 9.67
N GLN A 215 12.78 10.85 8.76
CA GLN A 215 13.73 11.98 8.84
C GLN A 215 13.51 12.79 10.12
N ASP A 216 12.25 13.08 10.47
CA ASP A 216 11.94 13.82 11.71
C ASP A 216 12.32 13.02 12.96
N ILE A 217 12.07 11.71 12.99
CA ILE A 217 12.47 10.82 14.08
C ILE A 217 14.01 10.83 14.23
N ARG A 218 14.74 10.73 13.12
CA ARG A 218 16.21 10.74 13.15
C ARG A 218 16.79 12.08 13.59
N SER A 219 16.18 13.20 13.14
CA SER A 219 16.72 14.54 13.40
C SER A 219 16.37 15.06 14.78
N ASN A 220 15.19 14.72 15.31
CA ASN A 220 14.63 15.31 16.52
C ASN A 220 14.43 14.30 17.66
N ALA A 221 14.70 13.00 17.42
CA ALA A 221 14.56 11.91 18.41
C ALA A 221 13.26 12.02 19.25
N ALA A 222 13.37 12.13 20.58
CA ALA A 222 12.22 12.23 21.49
C ALA A 222 11.54 13.60 21.53
N HIS A 223 12.08 14.62 20.85
CA HIS A 223 11.53 15.98 20.89
C HIS A 223 10.34 16.16 19.94
N LEU A 224 9.21 15.54 20.23
CA LEU A 224 7.99 15.54 19.39
C LEU A 224 7.49 16.96 19.06
N ARG A 225 7.78 17.96 19.90
CA ARG A 225 7.40 19.36 19.64
C ARG A 225 8.06 19.93 18.39
N GLN A 226 9.26 19.46 18.05
CA GLN A 226 10.04 19.92 16.89
C GLN A 226 9.67 19.23 15.58
N TYR A 227 8.87 18.16 15.64
CA TYR A 227 8.42 17.45 14.44
C TYR A 227 7.56 18.35 13.56
N ARG A 228 7.62 18.14 12.25
CA ARG A 228 6.71 18.75 11.29
C ARG A 228 5.26 18.40 11.63
N MET A 229 4.32 19.31 11.34
CA MET A 229 2.89 19.08 11.54
C MET A 229 2.44 17.78 10.88
N GLN A 230 2.88 17.50 9.65
CA GLN A 230 2.55 16.28 8.92
C GLN A 230 2.97 15.02 9.69
N SER A 231 4.19 14.96 10.22
CA SER A 231 4.67 13.80 10.98
C SER A 231 3.88 13.60 12.28
N LYS A 232 3.51 14.69 12.97
CA LYS A 232 2.65 14.61 14.16
C LYS A 232 1.27 14.04 13.82
N VAL A 233 0.65 14.52 12.73
CA VAL A 233 -0.64 14.00 12.24
C VAL A 233 -0.53 12.51 11.89
N ILE A 234 0.51 12.12 11.16
CA ILE A 234 0.71 10.72 10.76
C ILE A 234 0.86 9.81 11.99
N LEU A 235 1.67 10.17 12.96
CA LEU A 235 1.87 9.37 14.18
C LEU A 235 0.58 9.28 15.00
N THR A 236 -0.13 10.40 15.18
CA THR A 236 -1.41 10.41 15.90
C THR A 236 -2.46 9.54 15.20
N MET A 237 -2.62 9.68 13.88
CA MET A 237 -3.55 8.85 13.11
C MET A 237 -3.16 7.38 13.12
N THR A 238 -1.84 7.07 13.09
CA THR A 238 -1.36 5.70 13.19
C THR A 238 -1.80 5.06 14.52
N VAL A 239 -1.65 5.76 15.63
CA VAL A 239 -2.08 5.26 16.95
C VAL A 239 -3.60 5.08 16.99
N ILE A 240 -4.37 6.07 16.54
CA ILE A 240 -5.85 5.99 16.52
C ILE A 240 -6.32 4.81 15.69
N LEU A 241 -5.79 4.64 14.47
CA LEU A 241 -6.18 3.58 13.53
C LEU A 241 -5.68 2.17 13.95
N ILE A 242 -4.82 2.07 14.96
CA ILE A 242 -4.45 0.79 15.57
C ILE A 242 -5.26 0.55 16.84
N VAL A 243 -5.30 1.51 17.76
CA VAL A 243 -5.91 1.30 19.09
C VAL A 243 -7.42 1.11 19.00
N PHE A 244 -8.11 1.94 18.23
CA PHE A 244 -9.58 1.85 18.13
C PHE A 244 -10.06 0.53 17.49
N PRO A 245 -9.54 0.10 16.31
CA PRO A 245 -9.93 -1.19 15.75
C PRO A 245 -9.46 -2.37 16.60
N ALA A 246 -8.27 -2.30 17.21
CA ALA A 246 -7.79 -3.37 18.11
C ALA A 246 -8.74 -3.56 19.31
N ALA A 247 -9.25 -2.47 19.88
CA ALA A 247 -10.25 -2.55 20.93
C ALA A 247 -11.55 -3.21 20.43
N PHE A 248 -12.06 -2.83 19.25
CA PHE A 248 -13.23 -3.47 18.66
C PHE A 248 -13.02 -4.97 18.44
N PHE A 249 -11.92 -5.35 17.77
CA PHE A 249 -11.62 -6.77 17.53
C PHE A 249 -11.44 -7.54 18.84
N PHE A 250 -10.79 -6.94 19.84
CA PHE A 250 -10.56 -7.57 21.14
C PHE A 250 -11.85 -7.79 21.91
N PHE A 251 -12.71 -6.77 22.06
CA PHE A 251 -13.89 -6.85 22.93
C PHE A 251 -15.10 -7.46 22.25
N TYR A 252 -15.24 -7.33 20.95
CA TYR A 252 -16.40 -7.78 20.20
C TYR A 252 -16.11 -9.02 19.35
N GLU A 253 -15.20 -8.92 18.38
CA GLU A 253 -15.04 -9.93 17.35
C GLU A 253 -14.39 -11.23 17.84
N LEU A 254 -13.32 -11.11 18.63
CA LEU A 254 -12.49 -12.24 19.07
C LEU A 254 -12.75 -12.64 20.54
N ARG A 255 -13.88 -12.23 21.11
CA ARG A 255 -14.17 -12.41 22.55
C ARG A 255 -14.18 -13.88 23.00
N GLU A 256 -14.53 -14.81 22.11
CA GLU A 256 -14.65 -16.24 22.41
C GLU A 256 -13.32 -16.99 22.34
N LEU A 257 -12.28 -16.32 21.81
CA LEU A 257 -10.95 -16.94 21.68
C LEU A 257 -10.15 -16.88 22.99
N PRO A 258 -9.21 -17.82 23.19
CA PRO A 258 -8.26 -17.77 24.30
C PRO A 258 -7.50 -16.45 24.35
N LEU A 259 -7.24 -15.92 25.55
CA LEU A 259 -6.68 -14.58 25.77
C LEU A 259 -5.44 -14.27 24.92
N LYS A 260 -4.51 -15.22 24.83
CA LYS A 260 -3.28 -15.07 24.02
C LYS A 260 -3.56 -14.84 22.54
N ARG A 261 -4.41 -15.70 21.95
CA ARG A 261 -4.81 -15.61 20.54
C ARG A 261 -5.63 -14.36 20.27
N ARG A 262 -6.46 -13.97 21.22
CA ARG A 262 -7.30 -12.77 21.19
C ARG A 262 -6.47 -11.49 21.17
N ILE A 263 -5.43 -11.37 22.02
CA ILE A 263 -4.55 -10.21 22.07
C ILE A 263 -3.79 -10.06 20.73
N TRP A 264 -3.09 -11.12 20.28
CA TRP A 264 -2.31 -11.05 19.05
C TRP A 264 -3.18 -10.89 17.82
N GLY A 265 -4.31 -11.59 17.75
CA GLY A 265 -5.28 -11.47 16.66
C GLY A 265 -5.85 -10.06 16.55
N ALA A 266 -6.30 -9.45 17.66
CA ALA A 266 -6.86 -8.11 17.66
C ALA A 266 -5.84 -7.04 17.23
N LEU A 267 -4.60 -7.12 17.74
CA LEU A 267 -3.53 -6.20 17.35
C LEU A 267 -3.15 -6.37 15.87
N PHE A 268 -2.99 -7.62 15.43
CA PHE A 268 -2.59 -7.89 14.05
C PHE A 268 -3.67 -7.45 13.05
N GLN A 269 -4.95 -7.74 13.34
CA GLN A 269 -6.08 -7.35 12.49
C GLN A 269 -6.34 -5.84 12.49
N ALA A 270 -5.85 -5.09 13.48
CA ALA A 270 -5.87 -3.62 13.44
C ALA A 270 -4.73 -3.03 12.59
N VAL A 271 -3.61 -3.75 12.47
CA VAL A 271 -2.43 -3.27 11.70
C VAL A 271 -2.51 -3.67 10.23
N THR A 272 -2.89 -4.91 9.92
CA THR A 272 -2.82 -5.46 8.57
C THR A 272 -3.70 -4.75 7.53
N PRO A 273 -4.91 -4.22 7.82
CA PRO A 273 -5.71 -3.49 6.84
C PRO A 273 -5.05 -2.20 6.33
N ARG A 274 -4.01 -1.73 7.02
CA ARG A 274 -3.22 -0.58 6.59
C ARG A 274 -2.23 -0.94 5.48
N THR A 275 -2.75 -1.54 4.42
CA THR A 275 -2.07 -1.93 3.18
C THR A 275 -1.06 -3.06 3.33
N ALA A 276 -1.20 -3.96 4.31
CA ALA A 276 -0.20 -5.01 4.54
C ALA A 276 -0.59 -6.39 4.00
N GLY A 277 -1.85 -6.79 4.12
CA GLY A 277 -2.41 -7.98 3.48
C GLY A 277 -2.08 -9.32 4.14
N PHE A 278 -1.21 -9.37 5.14
CA PHE A 278 -0.98 -10.60 5.88
C PHE A 278 -2.17 -10.96 6.77
N ASN A 279 -2.44 -12.24 6.91
CA ASN A 279 -3.54 -12.74 7.70
C ASN A 279 -3.06 -13.72 8.79
N THR A 280 -3.52 -13.52 10.02
CA THR A 280 -3.28 -14.44 11.15
C THR A 280 -4.57 -15.07 11.67
N MET A 281 -5.73 -14.61 11.16
CA MET A 281 -7.06 -15.07 11.55
C MET A 281 -7.87 -15.37 10.28
N ASP A 282 -8.81 -16.27 10.36
CA ASP A 282 -9.76 -16.50 9.28
C ASP A 282 -10.80 -15.36 9.23
N LEU A 283 -10.71 -14.54 8.20
CA LEU A 283 -11.59 -13.38 7.99
C LEU A 283 -13.00 -13.80 7.53
N THR A 284 -13.16 -15.00 6.99
CA THR A 284 -14.48 -15.51 6.58
C THR A 284 -15.35 -15.82 7.79
N ALA A 285 -14.72 -16.13 8.93
CA ALA A 285 -15.39 -16.36 10.19
C ALA A 285 -15.77 -15.07 10.95
N PHE A 286 -15.35 -13.90 10.46
CA PHE A 286 -15.70 -12.62 11.09
C PHE A 286 -17.17 -12.28 10.86
N SER A 287 -17.78 -11.62 11.86
CA SER A 287 -19.13 -11.07 11.75
C SER A 287 -19.20 -10.02 10.62
N GLU A 288 -20.39 -9.77 10.07
CA GLU A 288 -20.59 -8.70 9.08
C GLU A 288 -20.08 -7.33 9.56
N PRO A 289 -20.31 -6.90 10.82
CA PRO A 289 -19.69 -5.67 11.35
C PRO A 289 -18.16 -5.73 11.37
N GLY A 290 -17.54 -6.87 11.67
CA GLY A 290 -16.10 -7.07 11.63
C GLY A 290 -15.52 -6.97 10.20
N GLN A 291 -16.19 -7.61 9.25
CA GLN A 291 -15.85 -7.53 7.83
C GLN A 291 -16.01 -6.10 7.29
N LEU A 292 -17.11 -5.41 7.66
CA LEU A 292 -17.34 -4.02 7.26
C LEU A 292 -16.29 -3.07 7.84
N LEU A 293 -15.97 -3.21 9.14
CA LEU A 293 -14.91 -2.38 9.75
C LEU A 293 -13.57 -2.62 9.06
N THR A 294 -13.22 -3.87 8.77
CA THR A 294 -11.99 -4.20 8.02
C THR A 294 -12.01 -3.56 6.63
N THR A 295 -13.15 -3.61 5.92
CA THR A 295 -13.34 -2.97 4.61
C THR A 295 -13.08 -1.46 4.67
N LEU A 296 -13.64 -0.78 5.68
CA LEU A 296 -13.43 0.67 5.87
C LEU A 296 -11.98 0.99 6.23
N LEU A 297 -11.31 0.17 7.03
CA LEU A 297 -9.90 0.33 7.36
C LEU A 297 -9.01 0.16 6.12
N MET A 298 -9.34 -0.77 5.22
CA MET A 298 -8.60 -0.99 3.97
C MET A 298 -8.62 0.22 3.03
N LEU A 299 -9.68 1.03 3.04
CA LEU A 299 -9.73 2.28 2.28
C LEU A 299 -8.77 3.34 2.81
N ILE A 300 -8.31 3.21 4.06
CA ILE A 300 -7.40 4.14 4.73
C ILE A 300 -5.98 3.56 4.68
N GLY A 301 -5.24 3.92 3.66
CA GLY A 301 -3.86 3.45 3.45
C GLY A 301 -2.84 4.05 4.43
N GLY A 302 -1.56 4.00 4.04
CA GLY A 302 -0.47 4.56 4.84
C GLY A 302 -0.26 6.06 4.67
N ALA A 303 0.90 6.54 5.13
CA ALA A 303 1.29 7.94 5.03
C ALA A 303 1.76 8.32 3.60
N PRO A 304 1.71 9.60 3.22
CA PRO A 304 2.38 10.08 2.01
C PRO A 304 3.89 9.80 2.06
N GLY A 305 4.45 9.39 0.92
CA GLY A 305 5.88 9.05 0.84
C GLY A 305 6.25 7.85 1.72
N SER A 306 5.45 6.78 1.68
CA SER A 306 5.67 5.49 2.33
C SER A 306 5.64 4.35 1.31
N THR A 307 5.91 3.13 1.74
CA THR A 307 5.76 1.92 0.93
C THR A 307 4.28 1.60 0.64
N ALA A 308 3.36 2.07 1.48
CA ALA A 308 1.93 1.82 1.43
C ALA A 308 1.23 2.57 0.28
N GLY A 309 0.21 1.94 -0.34
CA GLY A 309 -0.67 2.54 -1.34
C GLY A 309 -1.95 3.16 -0.75
N GLY A 310 -3.04 3.11 -1.49
CA GLY A 310 -4.36 3.54 -1.05
C GLY A 310 -4.51 5.05 -0.75
N MET A 311 -5.67 5.44 -0.24
CA MET A 311 -5.93 6.81 0.22
C MET A 311 -5.12 7.10 1.49
N LYS A 312 -4.37 8.21 1.49
CA LYS A 312 -3.41 8.49 2.57
C LYS A 312 -4.09 8.86 3.89
N THR A 313 -3.50 8.41 5.01
CA THR A 313 -3.98 8.74 6.36
C THR A 313 -4.15 10.24 6.59
N THR A 314 -3.30 11.07 5.98
CA THR A 314 -3.38 12.52 6.04
C THR A 314 -4.62 13.08 5.34
N THR A 315 -5.12 12.43 4.27
CA THR A 315 -6.35 12.81 3.58
C THR A 315 -7.53 12.72 4.53
N LEU A 316 -7.67 11.59 5.21
CA LEU A 316 -8.72 11.39 6.21
C LEU A 316 -8.60 12.39 7.37
N ALA A 317 -7.37 12.59 7.89
CA ALA A 317 -7.12 13.54 8.97
C ALA A 317 -7.55 14.97 8.61
N VAL A 318 -7.20 15.43 7.39
CA VAL A 318 -7.60 16.76 6.89
C VAL A 318 -9.11 16.90 6.84
N LEU A 319 -9.83 15.91 6.33
CA LEU A 319 -11.30 15.93 6.24
C LEU A 319 -11.95 15.96 7.63
N PHE A 320 -11.47 15.16 8.58
CA PHE A 320 -11.96 15.21 9.96
C PHE A 320 -11.69 16.55 10.64
N ALA A 321 -10.51 17.15 10.44
CA ALA A 321 -10.21 18.46 10.99
C ALA A 321 -11.13 19.56 10.43
N CYS A 322 -11.44 19.48 9.13
CA CYS A 322 -12.35 20.43 8.49
C CYS A 322 -13.79 20.22 8.94
N ALA A 323 -14.27 19.01 9.06
CA ALA A 323 -15.59 18.71 9.61
C ALA A 323 -15.71 19.21 11.06
N ALA A 324 -14.71 18.94 11.90
CA ALA A 324 -14.67 19.42 13.27
C ALA A 324 -14.62 20.96 13.36
N ALA A 325 -13.94 21.64 12.42
CA ALA A 325 -13.92 23.09 12.35
C ALA A 325 -15.30 23.65 11.95
N ALA A 326 -15.96 23.05 10.94
CA ALA A 326 -17.30 23.42 10.50
C ALA A 326 -18.33 23.29 11.64
N PHE A 327 -18.33 22.15 12.36
CA PHE A 327 -19.22 21.96 13.53
C PHE A 327 -18.96 22.96 14.66
N ARG A 328 -17.72 23.46 14.79
CA ARG A 328 -17.35 24.47 15.77
C ARG A 328 -17.46 25.90 15.23
N LYS A 329 -18.05 26.10 14.03
CA LYS A 329 -18.17 27.41 13.35
C LYS A 329 -16.83 28.13 13.19
N ARG A 330 -15.74 27.41 12.95
CA ARG A 330 -14.41 27.95 12.68
C ARG A 330 -14.19 28.00 11.17
N GLU A 331 -13.58 29.05 10.68
CA GLU A 331 -13.31 29.21 9.23
C GLU A 331 -12.38 28.14 8.67
N ASN A 332 -11.43 27.66 9.48
CA ASN A 332 -10.37 26.79 8.98
C ASN A 332 -10.10 25.60 9.89
N GLY A 333 -9.87 24.45 9.28
CA GLY A 333 -9.28 23.30 9.97
C GLY A 333 -7.83 23.59 10.38
N ALA A 334 -7.45 23.10 11.55
CA ALA A 334 -6.09 23.29 12.07
C ALA A 334 -5.60 22.04 12.82
N PHE A 335 -4.28 21.79 12.75
CA PHE A 335 -3.58 20.80 13.56
C PHE A 335 -2.42 21.43 14.30
N PHE A 336 -2.28 21.12 15.57
CA PHE A 336 -1.13 21.53 16.41
C PHE A 336 -0.81 23.04 16.30
N GLY A 337 -1.85 23.88 16.26
CA GLY A 337 -1.73 25.34 16.15
C GLY A 337 -1.38 25.86 14.74
N ARG A 338 -1.47 25.05 13.70
CA ARG A 338 -1.22 25.44 12.31
C ARG A 338 -2.44 25.22 11.43
N ARG A 339 -2.76 26.23 10.62
CA ARG A 339 -3.89 26.22 9.66
C ARG A 339 -3.60 25.26 8.49
N ILE A 340 -4.65 24.57 8.01
CA ILE A 340 -4.64 23.79 6.78
C ILE A 340 -5.01 24.70 5.60
N ALA A 341 -4.29 24.61 4.49
CA ALA A 341 -4.59 25.38 3.27
C ALA A 341 -5.89 24.87 2.61
N ASP A 342 -6.73 25.78 2.11
CA ASP A 342 -8.02 25.46 1.48
C ASP A 342 -7.87 24.52 0.28
N GLN A 343 -6.80 24.70 -0.51
CA GLN A 343 -6.50 23.80 -1.62
C GLN A 343 -6.25 22.35 -1.16
N THR A 344 -5.64 22.18 0.01
CA THR A 344 -5.41 20.83 0.59
C THR A 344 -6.74 20.15 0.94
N VAL A 345 -7.71 20.92 1.44
CA VAL A 345 -9.06 20.41 1.74
C VAL A 345 -9.80 19.99 0.47
N LYS A 346 -9.77 20.83 -0.58
CA LYS A 346 -10.37 20.50 -1.88
C LYS A 346 -9.76 19.24 -2.48
N ASN A 347 -8.44 19.13 -2.44
CA ASN A 347 -7.74 17.94 -2.92
C ASN A 347 -8.10 16.69 -2.10
N ALA A 348 -8.20 16.81 -0.77
CA ALA A 348 -8.59 15.70 0.10
C ALA A 348 -10.01 15.21 -0.18
N ALA A 349 -10.96 16.14 -0.38
CA ALA A 349 -12.34 15.80 -0.75
C ALA A 349 -12.41 15.12 -2.13
N ALA A 350 -11.69 15.65 -3.13
CA ALA A 350 -11.63 15.03 -4.47
C ALA A 350 -11.06 13.61 -4.43
N VAL A 351 -9.99 13.37 -3.64
CA VAL A 351 -9.41 12.05 -3.46
C VAL A 351 -10.41 11.11 -2.80
N LEU A 352 -11.10 11.53 -1.72
CA LEU A 352 -12.10 10.69 -1.05
C LEU A 352 -13.22 10.28 -2.03
N LEU A 353 -13.79 11.23 -2.77
CA LEU A 353 -14.85 10.96 -3.74
C LEU A 353 -14.39 9.98 -4.82
N LEU A 354 -13.17 10.16 -5.34
CA LEU A 354 -12.60 9.26 -6.35
C LEU A 354 -12.43 7.83 -5.80
N TYR A 355 -11.86 7.68 -4.60
CA TYR A 355 -11.69 6.35 -3.99
C TYR A 355 -13.01 5.68 -3.66
N LEU A 356 -14.01 6.41 -3.15
CA LEU A 356 -15.36 5.90 -2.92
C LEU A 356 -16.04 5.46 -4.21
N ALA A 357 -15.93 6.27 -5.28
CA ALA A 357 -16.50 5.91 -6.58
C ALA A 357 -15.87 4.62 -7.13
N MET A 358 -14.54 4.50 -7.10
CA MET A 358 -13.84 3.29 -7.55
C MET A 358 -14.17 2.06 -6.69
N PHE A 359 -14.20 2.22 -5.38
CA PHE A 359 -14.55 1.17 -4.43
C PHE A 359 -15.96 0.63 -4.68
N LEU A 360 -16.95 1.51 -4.74
CA LEU A 360 -18.35 1.11 -4.93
C LEU A 360 -18.59 0.53 -6.32
N SER A 361 -18.12 1.20 -7.38
CA SER A 361 -18.29 0.70 -8.76
C SER A 361 -17.57 -0.62 -8.97
N GLY A 362 -16.35 -0.78 -8.45
CA GLY A 362 -15.61 -2.04 -8.54
C GLY A 362 -16.34 -3.19 -7.86
N GLY A 363 -16.80 -3.01 -6.61
CA GLY A 363 -17.57 -4.03 -5.90
C GLY A 363 -18.90 -4.38 -6.59
N MET A 364 -19.62 -3.39 -7.12
CA MET A 364 -20.85 -3.61 -7.89
C MET A 364 -20.60 -4.42 -9.18
N ILE A 365 -19.58 -4.05 -9.96
CA ILE A 365 -19.24 -4.77 -11.21
C ILE A 365 -18.87 -6.22 -10.89
N ILE A 366 -18.07 -6.48 -9.86
CA ILE A 366 -17.70 -7.84 -9.44
C ILE A 366 -18.95 -8.62 -9.02
N SER A 367 -19.82 -8.03 -8.18
CA SER A 367 -21.05 -8.67 -7.73
C SER A 367 -21.98 -9.04 -8.90
N MET A 368 -22.12 -8.16 -9.88
CA MET A 368 -22.93 -8.41 -11.08
C MET A 368 -22.31 -9.46 -12.00
N ALA A 369 -20.98 -9.44 -12.16
CA ALA A 369 -20.30 -10.37 -13.07
C ALA A 369 -20.24 -11.80 -12.52
N GLU A 370 -20.12 -11.96 -11.20
CA GLU A 370 -19.96 -13.26 -10.56
C GLU A 370 -21.24 -13.78 -9.87
N ASN A 371 -22.32 -12.97 -9.82
CA ASN A 371 -23.54 -13.26 -9.05
C ASN A 371 -23.27 -13.59 -7.55
N LEU A 372 -22.31 -12.88 -6.94
CA LEU A 372 -21.92 -13.04 -5.54
C LEU A 372 -22.59 -11.97 -4.66
N PRO A 373 -22.74 -12.22 -3.34
CA PRO A 373 -23.19 -11.21 -2.39
C PRO A 373 -22.31 -9.95 -2.44
N LEU A 374 -22.91 -8.78 -2.22
CA LEU A 374 -22.23 -7.50 -2.40
C LEU A 374 -21.09 -7.28 -1.39
N LEU A 375 -21.25 -7.71 -0.13
CA LEU A 375 -20.26 -7.47 0.94
C LEU A 375 -18.89 -8.10 0.63
N PRO A 376 -18.76 -9.39 0.25
CA PRO A 376 -17.50 -9.94 -0.19
C PRO A 376 -16.89 -9.22 -1.42
N CYS A 377 -17.72 -8.80 -2.38
CA CYS A 377 -17.26 -8.08 -3.56
C CYS A 377 -16.73 -6.67 -3.23
N LEU A 378 -17.38 -5.98 -2.30
CA LEU A 378 -16.89 -4.72 -1.76
C LEU A 378 -15.59 -4.91 -0.96
N PHE A 379 -15.46 -5.99 -0.22
CA PHE A 379 -14.22 -6.33 0.50
C PHE A 379 -13.04 -6.47 -0.46
N GLU A 380 -13.19 -7.22 -1.56
CA GLU A 380 -12.15 -7.37 -2.60
C GLU A 380 -11.84 -6.04 -3.30
N SER A 381 -12.88 -5.27 -3.63
CA SER A 381 -12.71 -3.96 -4.24
C SER A 381 -11.96 -2.99 -3.33
N ALA A 382 -12.28 -2.95 -2.03
CA ALA A 382 -11.58 -2.15 -1.03
C ALA A 382 -10.12 -2.60 -0.88
N SER A 383 -9.90 -3.91 -0.84
CA SER A 383 -8.57 -4.51 -0.77
C SER A 383 -7.72 -4.13 -1.98
N ALA A 384 -8.29 -4.17 -3.19
CA ALA A 384 -7.60 -3.82 -4.42
C ALA A 384 -7.30 -2.31 -4.50
N VAL A 385 -8.30 -1.43 -4.32
CA VAL A 385 -8.10 0.03 -4.42
C VAL A 385 -7.26 0.57 -3.25
N GLY A 386 -7.38 -0.05 -2.08
CA GLY A 386 -6.53 0.22 -0.91
C GLY A 386 -5.12 -0.36 -1.03
N THR A 387 -4.88 -1.25 -2.00
CA THR A 387 -3.64 -2.03 -2.15
C THR A 387 -3.29 -2.79 -0.86
N VAL A 388 -4.24 -3.56 -0.34
CA VAL A 388 -4.11 -4.21 0.98
C VAL A 388 -3.77 -5.70 0.88
N GLY A 389 -4.50 -6.47 0.05
CA GLY A 389 -4.25 -7.90 -0.14
C GLY A 389 -5.08 -8.84 0.72
N LEU A 390 -5.89 -8.34 1.64
CA LEU A 390 -6.83 -9.16 2.39
C LEU A 390 -7.98 -9.62 1.48
N THR A 391 -8.46 -10.83 1.66
CA THR A 391 -9.55 -11.43 0.89
C THR A 391 -10.46 -12.24 1.80
N LEU A 392 -11.73 -12.34 1.40
CA LEU A 392 -12.67 -13.31 1.96
C LEU A 392 -12.66 -14.64 1.17
N GLY A 393 -11.57 -14.92 0.46
CA GLY A 393 -11.33 -16.20 -0.23
C GLY A 393 -11.90 -16.27 -1.64
N ILE A 394 -12.56 -15.22 -2.16
CA ILE A 394 -13.17 -15.26 -3.49
C ILE A 394 -12.20 -14.98 -4.64
N THR A 395 -11.07 -14.30 -4.39
CA THR A 395 -10.11 -13.88 -5.42
C THR A 395 -9.66 -15.00 -6.39
N PRO A 396 -9.30 -16.21 -5.94
CA PRO A 396 -8.86 -17.28 -6.84
C PRO A 396 -9.96 -17.77 -7.80
N SER A 397 -11.23 -17.68 -7.41
CA SER A 397 -12.38 -18.17 -8.17
C SER A 397 -12.97 -17.14 -9.14
N LEU A 398 -12.54 -15.87 -9.07
CA LEU A 398 -13.07 -14.78 -9.89
C LEU A 398 -12.82 -15.00 -11.38
N GLY A 399 -13.79 -14.63 -12.20
CA GLY A 399 -13.72 -14.63 -13.66
C GLY A 399 -12.83 -13.51 -14.24
N THR A 400 -12.67 -13.51 -15.55
CA THR A 400 -11.76 -12.58 -16.24
C THR A 400 -12.15 -11.12 -16.05
N VAL A 401 -13.45 -10.79 -16.09
CA VAL A 401 -13.93 -9.41 -15.92
C VAL A 401 -13.57 -8.88 -14.53
N SER A 402 -13.87 -9.64 -13.49
CA SER A 402 -13.58 -9.28 -12.10
C SER A 402 -12.08 -9.13 -11.85
N ARG A 403 -11.26 -10.01 -12.42
CA ARG A 403 -9.79 -9.90 -12.32
C ARG A 403 -9.27 -8.64 -13.01
N LEU A 404 -9.79 -8.26 -14.18
CA LEU A 404 -9.42 -7.01 -14.84
C LEU A 404 -9.81 -5.78 -14.03
N VAL A 405 -11.00 -5.79 -13.41
CA VAL A 405 -11.43 -4.72 -12.51
C VAL A 405 -10.45 -4.60 -11.32
N LEU A 406 -10.10 -5.71 -10.68
CA LEU A 406 -9.14 -5.69 -9.58
C LEU A 406 -7.75 -5.22 -10.01
N ILE A 407 -7.25 -5.62 -11.19
CA ILE A 407 -5.98 -5.14 -11.77
C ILE A 407 -6.00 -3.61 -11.92
N LEU A 408 -7.07 -3.06 -12.47
CA LEU A 408 -7.23 -1.61 -12.61
C LEU A 408 -7.27 -0.91 -11.24
N LEU A 409 -8.04 -1.43 -10.29
CA LEU A 409 -8.14 -0.86 -8.94
C LEU A 409 -6.79 -0.88 -8.21
N MET A 410 -6.03 -1.99 -8.28
CA MET A 410 -4.68 -2.10 -7.70
C MET A 410 -3.74 -1.07 -8.32
N PHE A 411 -3.77 -0.92 -9.64
CA PHE A 411 -2.94 0.04 -10.36
C PHE A 411 -3.25 1.48 -9.93
N PHE A 412 -4.53 1.87 -9.89
CA PHE A 412 -4.97 3.19 -9.42
C PHE A 412 -4.60 3.44 -7.95
N GLY A 413 -4.83 2.47 -7.09
CA GLY A 413 -4.50 2.54 -5.68
C GLY A 413 -3.01 2.79 -5.44
N ARG A 414 -2.15 2.18 -6.27
CA ARG A 414 -0.69 2.32 -6.15
C ARG A 414 -0.17 3.63 -6.72
N VAL A 415 -0.57 4.00 -7.93
CA VAL A 415 -0.12 5.26 -8.58
C VAL A 415 -0.61 6.48 -7.80
N GLY A 416 -1.77 6.36 -7.15
CA GLY A 416 -2.42 7.41 -6.40
C GLY A 416 -3.39 8.23 -7.26
N GLY A 417 -4.60 8.46 -6.73
CA GLY A 417 -5.70 9.08 -7.49
C GLY A 417 -5.35 10.44 -8.08
N MET A 418 -4.66 11.32 -7.33
CA MET A 418 -4.27 12.64 -7.84
C MET A 418 -3.24 12.55 -8.97
N THR A 419 -2.25 11.65 -8.84
CA THR A 419 -1.24 11.42 -9.89
C THR A 419 -1.89 10.94 -11.17
N PHE A 420 -2.88 10.06 -11.06
CA PHE A 420 -3.63 9.56 -12.21
C PHE A 420 -4.45 10.68 -12.88
N VAL A 421 -5.17 11.48 -12.10
CA VAL A 421 -5.95 12.61 -12.61
C VAL A 421 -5.05 13.62 -13.33
N PHE A 422 -3.89 13.97 -12.75
CA PHE A 422 -2.94 14.90 -13.38
C PHE A 422 -2.24 14.32 -14.61
N ALA A 423 -2.14 13.00 -14.73
CA ALA A 423 -1.58 12.35 -15.91
C ALA A 423 -2.56 12.33 -17.10
N THR A 424 -3.87 12.26 -16.82
CA THR A 424 -4.92 12.07 -17.83
C THR A 424 -5.62 13.35 -18.26
N LEU A 425 -5.76 14.31 -17.33
CA LEU A 425 -6.43 15.58 -17.64
C LEU A 425 -5.42 16.65 -18.05
N PRO A 426 -5.65 17.37 -19.16
CA PRO A 426 -4.80 18.47 -19.56
C PRO A 426 -4.87 19.58 -18.53
N THR A 427 -3.72 20.10 -18.11
CA THR A 427 -3.64 21.27 -17.25
C THR A 427 -4.11 22.48 -18.06
N LYS A 428 -5.34 22.93 -17.85
CA LYS A 428 -5.78 24.23 -18.37
C LYS A 428 -5.07 25.33 -17.59
N GLU A 429 -4.46 26.28 -18.31
CA GLU A 429 -3.97 27.51 -17.69
C GLU A 429 -5.11 28.15 -16.90
N ASN A 430 -4.79 28.65 -15.70
CA ASN A 430 -5.78 29.35 -14.89
C ASN A 430 -6.36 30.51 -15.72
N PRO A 431 -7.68 30.60 -15.90
CA PRO A 431 -8.27 31.73 -16.60
C PRO A 431 -7.90 33.01 -15.86
N HIS A 432 -7.51 34.04 -16.59
CA HIS A 432 -7.13 35.35 -16.04
C HIS A 432 -8.30 36.05 -15.32
N SER A 433 -9.55 35.54 -15.48
CA SER A 433 -10.77 36.03 -14.82
C SER A 433 -11.41 34.96 -13.95
N ARG A 434 -11.97 35.36 -12.80
CA ARG A 434 -12.80 34.47 -11.97
C ARG A 434 -14.24 34.57 -12.43
N LEU A 435 -14.94 33.44 -12.43
CA LEU A 435 -16.39 33.43 -12.65
C LEU A 435 -17.12 34.20 -11.50
N PRO A 436 -18.26 34.84 -11.78
CA PRO A 436 -19.10 35.46 -10.75
C PRO A 436 -19.42 34.48 -9.61
N LEU A 437 -19.44 34.98 -8.38
CA LEU A 437 -19.75 34.16 -7.21
C LEU A 437 -21.27 34.07 -7.05
N GLU A 438 -21.80 32.85 -7.04
CA GLU A 438 -23.18 32.56 -6.68
C GLU A 438 -23.20 31.61 -5.49
N LYS A 439 -24.14 31.78 -4.56
CA LYS A 439 -24.26 30.98 -3.35
C LYS A 439 -25.13 29.77 -3.61
N ILE A 440 -24.59 28.59 -3.28
CA ILE A 440 -25.34 27.32 -3.23
C ILE A 440 -25.45 26.91 -1.76
N THR A 441 -26.65 26.57 -1.33
CA THR A 441 -26.89 26.07 0.04
C THR A 441 -26.45 24.60 0.12
N VAL A 442 -25.65 24.32 1.13
CA VAL A 442 -25.25 22.95 1.47
C VAL A 442 -25.83 22.66 2.84
N GLY A 443 -26.63 21.60 2.97
CA GLY A 443 -27.44 21.07 4.05
C GLY A 443 -27.25 21.55 5.47
#